data_01c147682cf39b19276bd903fcf026f6
#
_entry.id   01c147682cf39b19276bd903fcf026f6
#
_cell.length_a   1.000
_cell.length_b   1.000
_cell.length_c   1.000
_cell.angle_alpha   90.00
_cell.angle_beta   90.00
_cell.angle_gamma   90.00
#
_symmetry.space_group_name_H-M   'P 1'
#
loop_
_entity.id
_entity.type
_entity.pdbx_description
1 polymer ?
#
loop_
_entity_poly.entity_id
_entity_poly.type
_entity_poly.pdbx_seq_one_letter_code
_entity_poly.pdbx_strand_id
1 'polypeptide(L)'
;MSKPFYFLFFLIFNFSSILAQQDNLFEKFKIDGVAAVVGDFIILDSDIDKTLIDLQSQGVSVEDFTRCSLLGKLMEDKLYAHHAEQDSLEIDSQQIYSYVDQTIDYFVNQLGNMEKVLDFYKKKDEQTFRQELYEINRINQLSERMQTTIIDEIEITPEEVKSFFENIPRYDLPIFGAELEISQIVVKPKVSQEDKDKIIQRL
;
A
#
# COMPACT_ATOMS: atom_id res chain seq x y z
N MET A 1 45.13 -65.89 30.15
CA MET A 1 44.33 -64.87 30.93
C MET A 1 44.42 -63.50 30.25
N SER A 2 43.81 -63.29 29.09
CA SER A 2 43.84 -61.99 28.41
C SER A 2 42.51 -61.56 27.66
N LYS A 3 41.43 -62.33 27.77
CA LYS A 3 40.15 -62.07 27.08
C LYS A 3 39.32 -60.90 27.60
N PRO A 4 39.32 -60.56 28.88
CA PRO A 4 38.45 -59.43 29.36
C PRO A 4 38.99 -58.03 28.94
N PHE A 5 40.31 -57.91 28.67
CA PHE A 5 40.91 -56.64 28.31
C PHE A 5 40.51 -56.15 26.90
N TYR A 6 40.36 -57.01 25.94
CA TYR A 6 39.92 -56.70 24.59
C TYR A 6 38.42 -56.34 24.56
N PHE A 7 37.63 -56.95 25.41
CA PHE A 7 36.24 -56.64 25.51
C PHE A 7 36.00 -55.23 26.08
N LEU A 8 36.79 -54.86 27.09
CA LEU A 8 36.76 -53.52 27.66
C LEU A 8 37.22 -52.46 26.66
N PHE A 9 38.27 -52.73 25.87
CA PHE A 9 38.76 -51.83 24.83
C PHE A 9 37.76 -51.65 23.69
N PHE A 10 37.06 -52.70 23.28
CA PHE A 10 36.03 -52.65 22.27
C PHE A 10 34.77 -51.85 22.73
N LEU A 11 34.45 -51.89 24.01
CA LEU A 11 33.35 -51.16 24.61
C LEU A 11 33.62 -49.65 24.70
N ILE A 12 34.89 -49.28 25.02
CA ILE A 12 35.32 -47.87 25.06
C ILE A 12 35.38 -47.28 23.65
N PHE A 13 35.78 -48.05 22.63
CA PHE A 13 35.86 -47.59 21.26
C PHE A 13 34.47 -47.30 20.64
N ASN A 14 33.43 -48.04 21.01
CA ASN A 14 32.06 -47.77 20.57
C ASN A 14 31.42 -46.57 21.29
N PHE A 15 31.86 -46.25 22.52
CA PHE A 15 31.35 -45.10 23.26
C PHE A 15 31.82 -43.76 22.68
N SER A 16 32.99 -43.72 22.04
CA SER A 16 33.55 -42.54 21.39
C SER A 16 32.78 -42.12 20.13
N SER A 17 32.08 -43.05 19.47
CA SER A 17 31.29 -42.78 18.26
C SER A 17 29.95 -42.10 18.55
N ILE A 18 29.45 -42.21 19.76
CA ILE A 18 28.16 -41.60 20.16
C ILE A 18 28.31 -40.09 20.46
N LEU A 19 29.50 -39.64 20.82
CA LEU A 19 29.77 -38.22 21.12
C LEU A 19 30.07 -37.37 19.87
N ALA A 20 30.22 -37.99 18.68
CA ALA A 20 30.48 -37.29 17.43
C ALA A 20 29.25 -36.84 16.67
N GLN A 21 28.05 -37.16 17.14
CA GLN A 21 26.78 -36.69 16.59
C GLN A 21 26.22 -35.54 17.42
N GLN A 22 27.05 -34.58 17.78
CA GLN A 22 26.57 -33.26 18.14
C GLN A 22 26.33 -32.52 16.83
N ASP A 23 25.19 -32.81 16.20
CA ASP A 23 24.66 -31.92 15.19
C ASP A 23 24.67 -30.50 15.75
N ASN A 24 25.49 -29.66 15.11
CA ASN A 24 25.47 -28.23 15.39
C ASN A 24 24.02 -27.76 15.19
N LEU A 25 23.29 -27.67 16.27
CA LEU A 25 22.04 -26.93 16.41
C LEU A 25 22.36 -25.43 16.28
N PHE A 26 23.04 -25.04 15.23
CA PHE A 26 22.85 -23.71 14.68
C PHE A 26 21.50 -23.78 13.98
N GLU A 27 20.49 -23.51 14.74
CA GLU A 27 19.17 -23.17 14.21
C GLU A 27 19.43 -22.11 13.15
N LYS A 28 19.33 -22.50 11.86
CA LYS A 28 19.49 -21.55 10.76
C LYS A 28 18.36 -20.56 10.88
N PHE A 29 18.63 -19.46 11.60
CA PHE A 29 17.66 -18.39 11.74
C PHE A 29 17.52 -17.73 10.37
N LYS A 30 16.41 -17.97 9.70
CA LYS A 30 16.05 -17.27 8.46
C LYS A 30 15.71 -15.83 8.83
N ILE A 31 16.60 -14.89 8.54
CA ILE A 31 16.39 -13.48 8.81
C ILE A 31 15.28 -12.94 7.91
N ASP A 32 15.35 -13.25 6.60
CA ASP A 32 14.33 -12.93 5.61
C ASP A 32 14.53 -13.85 4.38
N GLY A 33 13.55 -13.90 3.48
CA GLY A 33 13.63 -14.68 2.26
C GLY A 33 13.18 -13.89 1.05
N VAL A 34 13.77 -14.18 -0.10
CA VAL A 34 13.28 -13.70 -1.38
C VAL A 34 12.04 -14.52 -1.75
N ALA A 35 10.88 -13.86 -1.77
CA ALA A 35 9.61 -14.46 -2.16
C ALA A 35 9.43 -14.45 -3.69
N ALA A 36 9.83 -13.37 -4.36
CA ALA A 36 9.78 -13.24 -5.82
C ALA A 36 10.80 -12.21 -6.33
N VAL A 37 11.07 -12.27 -7.64
CA VAL A 37 11.83 -11.26 -8.38
C VAL A 37 11.02 -10.89 -9.61
N VAL A 38 10.83 -9.59 -9.83
CA VAL A 38 10.06 -9.05 -10.96
C VAL A 38 10.90 -7.95 -11.61
N GLY A 39 11.44 -8.22 -12.80
CA GLY A 39 12.43 -7.33 -13.41
C GLY A 39 13.63 -7.12 -12.47
N ASP A 40 13.90 -5.87 -12.13
CA ASP A 40 14.97 -5.47 -11.23
C ASP A 40 14.53 -5.39 -9.76
N PHE A 41 13.25 -5.65 -9.48
CA PHE A 41 12.68 -5.57 -8.13
C PHE A 41 12.67 -6.91 -7.42
N ILE A 42 13.12 -6.90 -6.16
CA ILE A 42 13.07 -8.04 -5.25
C ILE A 42 11.91 -7.84 -4.28
N ILE A 43 11.12 -8.89 -4.08
CA ILE A 43 10.05 -8.94 -3.07
C ILE A 43 10.49 -9.91 -2.00
N LEU A 44 10.53 -9.46 -0.76
CA LEU A 44 10.91 -10.25 0.40
C LEU A 44 9.67 -10.84 1.11
N ASP A 45 9.87 -11.91 1.87
CA ASP A 45 8.83 -12.47 2.74
C ASP A 45 8.28 -11.41 3.72
N SER A 46 9.18 -10.57 4.25
CA SER A 46 8.83 -9.47 5.15
C SER A 46 7.95 -8.38 4.50
N ASP A 47 8.05 -8.19 3.18
CA ASP A 47 7.22 -7.20 2.49
C ASP A 47 5.75 -7.64 2.42
N ILE A 48 5.52 -8.95 2.28
CA ILE A 48 4.17 -9.51 2.36
C ILE A 48 3.58 -9.31 3.76
N ASP A 49 4.39 -9.54 4.81
CA ASP A 49 3.94 -9.36 6.20
C ASP A 49 3.66 -7.88 6.52
N LYS A 50 4.49 -6.95 6.03
CA LYS A 50 4.25 -5.50 6.16
C LYS A 50 2.96 -5.10 5.48
N THR A 51 2.72 -5.56 4.24
CA THR A 51 1.48 -5.26 3.51
C THR A 51 0.24 -5.72 4.28
N LEU A 52 0.30 -6.90 4.91
CA LEU A 52 -0.78 -7.39 5.76
C LEU A 52 -1.03 -6.48 6.97
N ILE A 53 0.05 -6.05 7.64
CA ILE A 53 -0.03 -5.13 8.79
C ILE A 53 -0.62 -3.78 8.36
N ASP A 54 -0.20 -3.26 7.21
CA ASP A 54 -0.69 -1.98 6.69
C ASP A 54 -2.19 -2.04 6.39
N LEU A 55 -2.68 -3.10 5.74
CA LEU A 55 -4.11 -3.32 5.51
C LEU A 55 -4.90 -3.36 6.83
N GLN A 56 -4.39 -4.07 7.83
CA GLN A 56 -5.00 -4.12 9.16
C GLN A 56 -5.06 -2.74 9.82
N SER A 57 -3.99 -1.94 9.70
CA SER A 57 -3.94 -0.60 10.27
C SER A 57 -4.94 0.38 9.64
N GLN A 58 -5.30 0.14 8.37
CA GLN A 58 -6.31 0.89 7.62
C GLN A 58 -7.74 0.41 7.91
N GLY A 59 -7.91 -0.59 8.77
CA GLY A 59 -9.22 -1.14 9.13
C GLY A 59 -9.82 -2.09 8.08
N VAL A 60 -9.00 -2.53 7.12
CA VAL A 60 -9.43 -3.53 6.12
C VAL A 60 -9.47 -4.92 6.77
N SER A 61 -10.57 -5.65 6.58
CA SER A 61 -10.63 -7.05 7.00
C SER A 61 -9.61 -7.87 6.21
N VAL A 62 -8.73 -8.56 6.91
CA VAL A 62 -7.66 -9.37 6.29
C VAL A 62 -8.02 -10.85 6.15
N GLU A 63 -9.24 -11.24 6.55
CA GLU A 63 -9.68 -12.63 6.52
C GLU A 63 -9.74 -13.22 5.10
N ASP A 64 -9.98 -12.35 4.12
CA ASP A 64 -10.06 -12.72 2.69
C ASP A 64 -8.71 -12.66 1.98
N PHE A 65 -7.66 -12.14 2.63
CA PHE A 65 -6.33 -11.99 2.03
C PHE A 65 -5.42 -13.15 2.40
N THR A 66 -5.03 -13.93 1.40
CA THR A 66 -3.98 -14.95 1.57
C THR A 66 -2.59 -14.36 1.30
N ARG A 67 -1.54 -14.95 1.87
CA ARG A 67 -0.16 -14.57 1.51
C ARG A 67 0.10 -14.64 0.00
N CYS A 68 -0.53 -15.60 -0.68
CA CYS A 68 -0.41 -15.77 -2.12
C CYS A 68 -1.07 -14.63 -2.90
N SER A 69 -2.26 -14.17 -2.47
CA SER A 69 -2.93 -13.03 -3.11
C SER A 69 -2.18 -11.73 -2.89
N LEU A 70 -1.62 -11.51 -1.69
CA LEU A 70 -0.77 -10.35 -1.40
C LEU A 70 0.53 -10.36 -2.21
N LEU A 71 1.19 -11.53 -2.30
CA LEU A 71 2.36 -11.68 -3.16
C LEU A 71 2.01 -11.37 -4.62
N GLY A 72 0.88 -11.89 -5.12
CA GLY A 72 0.39 -11.60 -6.47
C GLY A 72 0.22 -10.10 -6.72
N LYS A 73 -0.38 -9.38 -5.75
CA LYS A 73 -0.54 -7.92 -5.84
C LYS A 73 0.80 -7.19 -5.84
N LEU A 74 1.71 -7.56 -4.95
CA LEU A 74 3.05 -6.97 -4.91
C LEU A 74 3.84 -7.21 -6.21
N MET A 75 3.71 -8.41 -6.80
CA MET A 75 4.33 -8.73 -8.09
C MET A 75 3.72 -7.88 -9.22
N GLU A 76 2.42 -7.71 -9.24
CA GLU A 76 1.71 -6.88 -10.21
C GLU A 76 2.19 -5.42 -10.13
N ASP A 77 2.24 -4.83 -8.92
CA ASP A 77 2.69 -3.45 -8.73
C ASP A 77 4.15 -3.27 -9.18
N LYS A 78 5.03 -4.24 -8.88
CA LYS A 78 6.42 -4.21 -9.36
C LYS A 78 6.54 -4.38 -10.86
N LEU A 79 5.65 -5.17 -11.48
CA LEU A 79 5.62 -5.35 -12.93
C LEU A 79 5.23 -4.05 -13.64
N TYR A 80 4.20 -3.36 -13.13
CA TYR A 80 3.83 -2.04 -13.67
C TYR A 80 4.97 -1.03 -13.53
N ALA A 81 5.61 -0.97 -12.36
CA ALA A 81 6.73 -0.05 -12.15
C ALA A 81 7.90 -0.36 -13.09
N HIS A 82 8.22 -1.64 -13.31
CA HIS A 82 9.27 -2.06 -14.24
C HIS A 82 8.95 -1.64 -15.69
N HIS A 83 7.72 -1.86 -16.15
CA HIS A 83 7.31 -1.42 -17.48
C HIS A 83 7.31 0.10 -17.61
N ALA A 84 6.88 0.84 -16.57
CA ALA A 84 6.95 2.29 -16.56
C ALA A 84 8.39 2.82 -16.74
N GLU A 85 9.38 2.15 -16.12
CA GLU A 85 10.80 2.48 -16.31
C GLU A 85 11.28 2.16 -17.74
N GLN A 86 10.87 1.01 -18.30
CA GLN A 86 11.20 0.64 -19.68
C GLN A 86 10.62 1.62 -20.68
N ASP A 87 9.40 2.08 -20.46
CA ASP A 87 8.70 3.05 -21.33
C ASP A 87 9.12 4.49 -21.03
N SER A 88 10.07 4.69 -20.09
CA SER A 88 10.58 6.00 -19.69
C SER A 88 9.47 6.97 -19.26
N LEU A 89 8.45 6.48 -18.53
CA LEU A 89 7.37 7.31 -18.03
C LEU A 89 7.91 8.30 -16.99
N GLU A 90 7.60 9.58 -17.20
CA GLU A 90 8.02 10.64 -16.31
C GLU A 90 7.16 10.69 -15.05
N ILE A 91 7.80 10.87 -13.89
CA ILE A 91 7.19 11.11 -12.59
C ILE A 91 7.69 12.43 -12.01
N ASP A 92 6.86 13.08 -11.21
CA ASP A 92 7.24 14.33 -10.54
C ASP A 92 8.04 14.07 -9.27
N SER A 93 9.37 14.06 -9.41
CA SER A 93 10.29 13.89 -8.27
C SER A 93 10.10 14.96 -7.20
N GLN A 94 9.70 16.19 -7.55
CA GLN A 94 9.46 17.26 -6.60
C GLN A 94 8.25 16.97 -5.72
N GLN A 95 7.21 16.43 -6.32
CA GLN A 95 6.02 15.98 -5.59
C GLN A 95 6.36 14.86 -4.61
N ILE A 96 7.20 13.90 -5.01
CA ILE A 96 7.65 12.81 -4.13
C ILE A 96 8.42 13.37 -2.93
N TYR A 97 9.37 14.27 -3.14
CA TYR A 97 10.12 14.90 -2.05
C TYR A 97 9.18 15.64 -1.08
N SER A 98 8.23 16.41 -1.60
CA SER A 98 7.25 17.10 -0.77
C SER A 98 6.40 16.14 0.07
N TYR A 99 6.01 15.01 -0.50
CA TYR A 99 5.27 13.97 0.21
C TYR A 99 6.11 13.30 1.31
N VAL A 100 7.38 13.01 1.02
CA VAL A 100 8.33 12.46 1.99
C VAL A 100 8.52 13.42 3.17
N ASP A 101 8.67 14.72 2.89
CA ASP A 101 8.80 15.75 3.94
C ASP A 101 7.57 15.77 4.83
N GLN A 102 6.38 15.80 4.26
CA GLN A 102 5.12 15.76 5.02
C GLN A 102 4.97 14.49 5.85
N THR A 103 5.38 13.34 5.30
CA THR A 103 5.33 12.06 6.00
C THR A 103 6.28 12.06 7.21
N ILE A 104 7.48 12.58 7.05
CA ILE A 104 8.45 12.68 8.13
C ILE A 104 7.96 13.66 9.21
N ASP A 105 7.44 14.83 8.81
CA ASP A 105 6.87 15.80 9.75
C ASP A 105 5.70 15.19 10.54
N TYR A 106 4.86 14.41 9.88
CA TYR A 106 3.80 13.66 10.57
C TYR A 106 4.36 12.69 11.62
N PHE A 107 5.38 11.90 11.26
CA PHE A 107 6.00 10.97 12.21
C PHE A 107 6.68 11.68 13.38
N VAL A 108 7.37 12.78 13.10
CA VAL A 108 8.00 13.62 14.15
C VAL A 108 6.94 14.19 15.09
N ASN A 109 5.81 14.65 14.59
CA ASN A 109 4.71 15.16 15.40
C ASN A 109 4.07 14.06 16.26
N GLN A 110 3.99 12.83 15.77
CA GLN A 110 3.42 11.70 16.52
C GLN A 110 4.38 11.16 17.58
N LEU A 111 5.66 11.04 17.29
CA LEU A 111 6.66 10.42 18.14
C LEU A 111 7.48 11.44 18.95
N GLY A 112 7.41 12.73 18.59
CA GLY A 112 7.96 13.86 19.32
C GLY A 112 9.27 14.40 18.76
N ASN A 113 10.15 13.61 18.17
CA ASN A 113 11.36 14.06 17.48
C ASN A 113 11.90 13.01 16.50
N MET A 114 12.84 13.43 15.64
CA MET A 114 13.44 12.58 14.62
C MET A 114 14.20 11.37 15.20
N GLU A 115 14.89 11.53 16.30
CA GLU A 115 15.64 10.44 16.94
C GLU A 115 14.72 9.26 17.31
N LYS A 116 13.55 9.57 17.91
CA LYS A 116 12.54 8.56 18.22
C LYS A 116 11.91 7.93 16.98
N VAL A 117 11.75 8.70 15.89
CA VAL A 117 11.29 8.17 14.59
C VAL A 117 12.29 7.15 14.07
N LEU A 118 13.58 7.50 14.03
CA LEU A 118 14.63 6.61 13.57
C LEU A 118 14.73 5.34 14.43
N ASP A 119 14.60 5.47 15.74
CA ASP A 119 14.64 4.35 16.67
C ASP A 119 13.43 3.42 16.49
N PHE A 120 12.24 4.00 16.31
CA PHE A 120 10.99 3.26 16.08
C PHE A 120 11.04 2.46 14.77
N TYR A 121 11.48 3.09 13.67
CA TYR A 121 11.63 2.44 12.36
C TYR A 121 12.94 1.68 12.20
N LYS A 122 13.80 1.65 13.24
CA LYS A 122 15.12 0.99 13.26
C LYS A 122 16.01 1.46 12.12
N LYS A 123 16.02 2.76 11.87
CA LYS A 123 16.83 3.38 10.82
C LYS A 123 18.08 4.02 11.39
N LYS A 124 19.17 3.96 10.61
CA LYS A 124 20.48 4.42 11.06
C LYS A 124 20.57 5.95 11.10
N ASP A 125 20.03 6.61 10.10
CA ASP A 125 20.06 8.06 9.93
C ASP A 125 18.87 8.55 9.11
N GLU A 126 18.60 9.85 9.20
CA GLU A 126 17.49 10.50 8.51
C GLU A 126 17.63 10.43 6.98
N GLN A 127 18.85 10.58 6.45
CA GLN A 127 19.07 10.60 5.01
C GLN A 127 18.72 9.25 4.38
N THR A 128 19.17 8.16 4.98
CA THR A 128 18.83 6.79 4.54
C THR A 128 17.32 6.56 4.62
N PHE A 129 16.68 7.01 5.70
CA PHE A 129 15.24 6.87 5.86
C PHE A 129 14.45 7.67 4.81
N ARG A 130 14.86 8.91 4.54
CA ARG A 130 14.28 9.74 3.46
C ARG A 130 14.43 9.08 2.09
N GLN A 131 15.60 8.53 1.81
CA GLN A 131 15.85 7.85 0.54
C GLN A 131 14.97 6.60 0.38
N GLU A 132 14.80 5.82 1.43
CA GLU A 132 13.89 4.66 1.40
C GLU A 132 12.43 5.08 1.16
N LEU A 133 11.95 6.11 1.85
CA LEU A 133 10.60 6.63 1.64
C LEU A 133 10.43 7.18 0.21
N TYR A 134 11.46 7.86 -0.32
CA TYR A 134 11.46 8.33 -1.70
C TYR A 134 11.32 7.17 -2.68
N GLU A 135 12.14 6.11 -2.56
CA GLU A 135 12.10 4.97 -3.47
C GLU A 135 10.78 4.21 -3.41
N ILE A 136 10.20 4.05 -2.22
CA ILE A 136 8.87 3.44 -2.08
C ILE A 136 7.82 4.26 -2.86
N ASN A 137 7.79 5.57 -2.65
CA ASN A 137 6.83 6.44 -3.32
C ASN A 137 7.09 6.54 -4.83
N ARG A 138 8.36 6.54 -5.25
CA ARG A 138 8.74 6.51 -6.66
C ARG A 138 8.18 5.28 -7.37
N ILE A 139 8.37 4.11 -6.80
CA ILE A 139 7.86 2.85 -7.35
C ILE A 139 6.32 2.86 -7.41
N ASN A 140 5.66 3.35 -6.37
CA ASN A 140 4.20 3.42 -6.34
C ASN A 140 3.67 4.37 -7.43
N GLN A 141 4.27 5.55 -7.60
CA GLN A 141 3.88 6.49 -8.66
C GLN A 141 4.13 5.93 -10.06
N LEU A 142 5.25 5.21 -10.28
CA LEU A 142 5.51 4.55 -11.56
C LEU A 142 4.45 3.50 -11.86
N SER A 143 4.10 2.67 -10.87
CA SER A 143 3.05 1.66 -11.01
C SER A 143 1.69 2.30 -11.35
N GLU A 144 1.29 3.32 -10.63
CA GLU A 144 0.04 4.07 -10.85
C GLU A 144 0.03 4.76 -12.23
N ARG A 145 1.15 5.37 -12.61
CA ARG A 145 1.29 6.02 -13.92
C ARG A 145 1.14 5.03 -15.06
N MET A 146 1.77 3.85 -14.94
CA MET A 146 1.65 2.79 -15.95
C MET A 146 0.22 2.28 -16.06
N GLN A 147 -0.44 2.01 -14.94
CA GLN A 147 -1.85 1.59 -14.92
C GLN A 147 -2.74 2.65 -15.62
N THR A 148 -2.56 3.92 -15.29
CA THR A 148 -3.29 5.02 -15.93
C THR A 148 -3.03 5.06 -17.43
N THR A 149 -1.78 4.93 -17.87
CA THR A 149 -1.42 4.93 -19.30
C THR A 149 -2.12 3.80 -20.06
N ILE A 150 -2.20 2.61 -19.48
CA ILE A 150 -2.90 1.46 -20.09
C ILE A 150 -4.41 1.73 -20.20
N ILE A 151 -5.00 2.35 -19.15
CA ILE A 151 -6.45 2.59 -19.11
C ILE A 151 -6.85 3.74 -20.03
N ASP A 152 -6.02 4.78 -20.16
CA ASP A 152 -6.30 5.95 -21.00
C ASP A 152 -6.46 5.62 -22.48
N GLU A 153 -5.93 4.47 -22.92
CA GLU A 153 -6.08 3.98 -24.30
C GLU A 153 -7.41 3.24 -24.53
N ILE A 154 -8.19 3.00 -23.45
CA ILE A 154 -9.45 2.24 -23.54
C ILE A 154 -10.62 3.21 -23.73
N GLU A 155 -11.24 3.18 -24.90
CA GLU A 155 -12.48 3.89 -25.18
C GLU A 155 -13.68 3.02 -24.76
N ILE A 156 -14.50 3.52 -23.86
CA ILE A 156 -15.72 2.85 -23.38
C ILE A 156 -16.92 3.45 -24.04
N THR A 157 -17.76 2.65 -24.69
CA THR A 157 -18.99 3.09 -25.35
C THR A 157 -20.15 3.18 -24.35
N PRO A 158 -21.15 4.06 -24.61
CA PRO A 158 -22.36 4.15 -23.78
C PRO A 158 -23.13 2.81 -23.68
N GLU A 159 -23.07 1.99 -24.74
CA GLU A 159 -23.71 0.68 -24.80
C GLU A 159 -23.03 -0.31 -23.84
N GLU A 160 -21.70 -0.28 -23.75
CA GLU A 160 -20.94 -1.11 -22.80
C GLU A 160 -21.24 -0.71 -21.36
N VAL A 161 -21.29 0.60 -21.06
CA VAL A 161 -21.67 1.11 -19.72
C VAL A 161 -23.07 0.64 -19.35
N LYS A 162 -24.04 0.74 -20.28
CA LYS A 162 -25.41 0.29 -20.05
C LYS A 162 -25.48 -1.22 -19.81
N SER A 163 -24.79 -2.01 -20.64
CA SER A 163 -24.73 -3.47 -20.50
C SER A 163 -24.11 -3.89 -19.17
N PHE A 164 -23.03 -3.22 -18.76
CA PHE A 164 -22.41 -3.45 -17.45
C PHE A 164 -23.39 -3.15 -16.30
N PHE A 165 -24.06 -2.00 -16.33
CA PHE A 165 -25.02 -1.59 -15.33
C PHE A 165 -26.21 -2.56 -15.23
N GLU A 166 -26.75 -3.04 -16.34
CA GLU A 166 -27.86 -4.00 -16.39
C GLU A 166 -27.49 -5.37 -15.80
N ASN A 167 -26.20 -5.72 -15.78
CA ASN A 167 -25.69 -6.96 -15.20
C ASN A 167 -25.42 -6.86 -13.69
N ILE A 168 -25.43 -5.65 -13.08
CA ILE A 168 -25.26 -5.50 -11.64
C ILE A 168 -26.51 -6.02 -10.93
N PRO A 169 -26.38 -6.95 -9.97
CA PRO A 169 -27.51 -7.43 -9.18
C PRO A 169 -28.18 -6.27 -8.43
N ARG A 170 -29.52 -6.27 -8.39
CA ARG A 170 -30.27 -5.15 -7.78
C ARG A 170 -29.94 -4.88 -6.32
N TYR A 171 -29.49 -5.89 -5.56
CA TYR A 171 -29.09 -5.74 -4.16
C TYR A 171 -27.73 -5.06 -3.99
N ASP A 172 -26.91 -5.03 -5.03
CA ASP A 172 -25.59 -4.35 -5.04
C ASP A 172 -25.70 -2.89 -5.51
N LEU A 173 -26.87 -2.48 -6.05
CA LEU A 173 -27.07 -1.11 -6.48
C LEU A 173 -27.29 -0.21 -5.27
N PRO A 174 -26.64 0.99 -5.24
CA PRO A 174 -26.87 1.96 -4.18
C PRO A 174 -28.31 2.48 -4.23
N ILE A 175 -28.94 2.61 -3.06
CA ILE A 175 -30.29 3.17 -2.92
C ILE A 175 -30.12 4.67 -2.64
N PHE A 176 -30.57 5.50 -3.56
CA PHE A 176 -30.63 6.95 -3.37
C PHE A 176 -32.01 7.33 -2.83
N GLY A 177 -32.04 8.24 -1.86
CA GLY A 177 -33.27 8.87 -1.41
C GLY A 177 -33.88 9.76 -2.51
N ALA A 178 -35.15 10.12 -2.36
CA ALA A 178 -35.77 11.07 -3.27
C ALA A 178 -35.13 12.45 -3.08
N GLU A 179 -34.60 13.02 -4.16
CA GLU A 179 -34.08 14.37 -4.20
C GLU A 179 -35.12 15.28 -4.89
N LEU A 180 -35.34 16.44 -4.30
CA LEU A 180 -36.24 17.44 -4.87
C LEU A 180 -35.44 18.71 -5.15
N GLU A 181 -35.37 19.10 -6.41
CA GLU A 181 -34.84 20.39 -6.79
C GLU A 181 -36.00 21.41 -6.82
N ILE A 182 -35.93 22.43 -5.95
CA ILE A 182 -36.92 23.48 -5.84
C ILE A 182 -36.30 24.77 -6.33
N SER A 183 -36.91 25.33 -7.39
CA SER A 183 -36.52 26.63 -7.92
C SER A 183 -37.64 27.67 -7.66
N GLN A 184 -37.26 28.87 -7.24
CA GLN A 184 -38.16 29.96 -7.00
C GLN A 184 -37.81 31.15 -7.90
N ILE A 185 -38.80 31.63 -8.64
CA ILE A 185 -38.66 32.85 -9.40
C ILE A 185 -39.31 33.99 -8.58
N VAL A 186 -38.47 34.92 -8.10
CA VAL A 186 -38.93 36.09 -7.36
C VAL A 186 -38.95 37.29 -8.27
N VAL A 187 -40.15 37.78 -8.58
CA VAL A 187 -40.35 39.02 -9.33
C VAL A 187 -40.67 40.15 -8.35
N LYS A 188 -39.76 41.10 -8.22
CA LYS A 188 -40.03 42.34 -7.44
C LYS A 188 -40.55 43.41 -8.39
N PRO A 189 -41.82 43.83 -8.29
CA PRO A 189 -42.33 44.88 -9.12
C PRO A 189 -41.61 46.19 -8.80
N LYS A 190 -41.13 46.88 -9.82
CA LYS A 190 -40.56 48.23 -9.68
C LYS A 190 -41.74 49.22 -9.60
N VAL A 191 -41.99 49.75 -8.41
CA VAL A 191 -42.97 50.85 -8.22
C VAL A 191 -42.28 52.12 -8.73
N SER A 192 -42.96 52.79 -9.68
CA SER A 192 -42.44 54.06 -10.21
C SER A 192 -42.46 55.14 -9.13
N GLN A 193 -41.60 56.16 -9.25
CA GLN A 193 -41.58 57.27 -8.30
C GLN A 193 -42.93 58.06 -8.35
N GLU A 194 -43.52 58.18 -9.52
CA GLU A 194 -44.82 58.82 -9.72
C GLU A 194 -45.96 58.13 -8.94
N ASP A 195 -45.97 56.79 -8.89
CA ASP A 195 -46.98 56.07 -8.12
C ASP A 195 -46.77 56.20 -6.60
N LYS A 196 -45.46 56.28 -6.16
CA LYS A 196 -45.18 56.60 -4.76
C LYS A 196 -45.63 57.98 -4.36
N ASP A 197 -45.41 58.99 -5.21
CA ASP A 197 -45.78 60.35 -4.96
C ASP A 197 -47.33 60.51 -4.94
N LYS A 198 -48.07 59.80 -5.81
CA LYS A 198 -49.55 59.75 -5.76
C LYS A 198 -50.07 59.14 -4.46
N ILE A 199 -49.41 58.15 -3.90
CA ILE A 199 -49.82 57.58 -2.62
C ILE A 199 -49.54 58.55 -1.47
N ILE A 200 -48.39 59.22 -1.49
CA ILE A 200 -48.02 60.21 -0.46
C ILE A 200 -48.96 61.39 -0.45
N GLN A 201 -49.40 61.83 -1.62
CA GLN A 201 -50.38 62.93 -1.71
C GLN A 201 -51.86 62.61 -1.25
N ARG A 202 -52.15 61.32 -1.09
CA ARG A 202 -53.43 60.83 -0.59
C ARG A 202 -53.43 60.54 0.91
N LEU A 203 -52.31 60.58 1.57
CA LEU A 203 -52.17 60.49 3.01
C LEU A 203 -52.19 61.85 3.65
#